data_2031bcfa9734265ef5f82d43f6f96605
#
_entry.id   2031bcfa9734265ef5f82d43f6f96605
#
_cell.length_a   1.000
_cell.length_b   1.000
_cell.length_c   1.000
_cell.angle_alpha   90.00
_cell.angle_beta   90.00
_cell.angle_gamma   90.00
#
_symmetry.space_group_name_H-M   'P 1'
#
loop_
_entity.id
_entity.type
_entity.pdbx_description
1 polymer ?
#
loop_
_entity_poly.entity_id
_entity_poly.type
_entity_poly.pdbx_seq_one_letter_code
_entity_poly.pdbx_strand_id
1 'polypeptide(L)'
;MEEAVQYALIEDVYILVTCEATQKYCVCVDLPDGSLLLQVNNAYVRDQWLHSIAWKRNMLKYRKLLSNTRRADVFIKELKSLVEMTMTTPLQNDCIYNSPLELISELLQENLVWLPKSHHEELISVICPLLELTTPTPEVCDFLTKYCRENPRSRIVLELFIPIVQRILKHNMDFGKFPKTRVFVQEYIQALSYQNDGKAVLEKFINSIHGVSSGCPHPRVLPNLVSVCLAAVYALYEEKRNWSVDDRNDVSVLTSDWENKLVSFASILEFISAHEDWLPGLSQLLQPIPFPDDALADSLFTKSLKPVLERISKDERCEVHLMVMGVREEKEGWLHLYCPGGIACDDEGELWSTMIKHLLECCCRRKKFLENLTKSIGPCMLRALRGDPTLQSVLCSMLELEVIDNKDLQVQIITTLQSTPSGKQLYASLCQRQQHLRELQQKGGPRKLTLPSRSTDSDVAKLLSCGSFGNLECLSLAFTQVTSSCAEQLIKLPSLRYLNLWSTQFGDGGLLLISEHLPKLQTLNLCETPVSDKGLQCLASMKSLRKLNLNSTSLTAQTFEKLKQSLPALQECDIRYTDAW
;
A
#
# COMPACT_ATOMS: atom_id res chain seq x y z
N MET A 1 34.32 -11.52 48.97
CA MET A 1 33.60 -10.94 47.83
C MET A 1 34.42 -9.74 47.41
N GLU A 2 35.08 -9.83 46.28
CA GLU A 2 35.81 -8.68 45.72
C GLU A 2 34.79 -7.60 45.39
N GLU A 3 35.03 -6.36 45.82
CA GLU A 3 34.16 -5.23 45.50
C GLU A 3 34.14 -5.00 43.99
N ALA A 4 32.97 -4.75 43.45
CA ALA A 4 32.78 -4.50 42.01
C ALA A 4 33.51 -3.21 41.63
N VAL A 5 34.38 -3.26 40.65
CA VAL A 5 35.11 -2.09 40.13
C VAL A 5 34.12 -1.19 39.37
N GLN A 6 34.05 0.08 39.78
CA GLN A 6 33.24 1.06 39.10
C GLN A 6 33.93 1.59 37.82
N TYR A 7 33.25 1.61 36.71
CA TYR A 7 33.80 2.15 35.43
C TYR A 7 34.33 3.59 35.52
N ALA A 8 33.81 4.35 36.48
CA ALA A 8 34.25 5.73 36.71
C ALA A 8 35.71 5.84 37.30
N LEU A 9 36.20 4.74 37.89
CA LEU A 9 37.54 4.65 38.46
C LEU A 9 38.59 4.16 37.45
N ILE A 10 38.16 3.72 36.26
CA ILE A 10 39.08 3.20 35.24
C ILE A 10 39.83 4.36 34.58
N GLU A 11 41.18 4.38 34.75
CA GLU A 11 42.04 5.38 34.15
C GLU A 11 42.38 5.02 32.70
N ASP A 12 42.75 3.75 32.43
CA ASP A 12 43.05 3.29 31.09
C ASP A 12 42.71 1.82 30.87
N VAL A 13 42.56 1.40 29.61
CA VAL A 13 42.30 0.01 29.20
C VAL A 13 43.06 -0.29 27.92
N TYR A 14 43.92 -1.29 27.95
CA TYR A 14 44.76 -1.64 26.80
C TYR A 14 45.10 -3.15 26.75
N ILE A 15 45.57 -3.59 25.58
CA ILE A 15 46.04 -4.95 25.38
C ILE A 15 47.46 -5.08 25.93
N LEU A 16 47.66 -6.04 26.82
CA LEU A 16 49.00 -6.38 27.27
C LEU A 16 49.65 -7.30 26.23
N VAL A 17 50.72 -6.82 25.60
CA VAL A 17 51.55 -7.60 24.67
C VAL A 17 52.65 -8.25 25.48
N THR A 18 52.49 -9.54 25.85
CA THR A 18 53.50 -10.29 26.60
C THR A 18 54.20 -11.29 25.71
N CYS A 19 55.49 -11.49 25.96
CA CYS A 19 56.31 -12.52 25.31
C CYS A 19 56.10 -13.92 25.93
N GLU A 20 55.40 -14.02 27.05
CA GLU A 20 55.18 -15.27 27.77
C GLU A 20 53.96 -16.04 27.23
N ALA A 21 54.13 -17.31 26.93
CA ALA A 21 53.10 -18.18 26.38
C ALA A 21 51.91 -18.42 27.33
N THR A 22 52.08 -18.17 28.63
CA THR A 22 51.07 -18.34 29.69
C THR A 22 50.10 -17.18 29.82
N GLN A 23 50.45 -15.99 29.33
CA GLN A 23 49.64 -14.75 29.46
C GLN A 23 49.09 -14.27 28.10
N LYS A 24 48.53 -15.21 27.33
CA LYS A 24 47.88 -14.84 26.05
C LYS A 24 46.51 -14.25 26.28
N TYR A 25 46.13 -13.31 25.42
CA TYR A 25 44.78 -12.69 25.37
C TYR A 25 44.41 -11.91 26.63
N CYS A 26 45.34 -11.09 27.16
CA CYS A 26 45.13 -10.30 28.36
C CYS A 26 44.71 -8.86 28.01
N VAL A 27 43.79 -8.31 28.82
CA VAL A 27 43.42 -6.90 28.87
C VAL A 27 43.85 -6.36 30.22
N CYS A 28 44.59 -5.26 30.22
CA CYS A 28 44.95 -4.52 31.42
C CYS A 28 43.96 -3.38 31.63
N VAL A 29 43.50 -3.21 32.87
CA VAL A 29 42.61 -2.15 33.31
C VAL A 29 43.31 -1.38 34.42
N ASP A 30 43.70 -0.15 34.18
CA ASP A 30 44.39 0.69 35.17
C ASP A 30 43.38 1.43 36.06
N LEU A 31 43.62 1.32 37.34
CA LEU A 31 42.85 1.93 38.43
C LEU A 31 43.78 2.77 39.30
N PRO A 32 43.27 3.76 40.06
CA PRO A 32 44.09 4.60 40.94
C PRO A 32 44.96 3.81 41.94
N ASP A 33 44.45 2.65 42.36
CA ASP A 33 45.13 1.82 43.39
C ASP A 33 45.93 0.66 42.79
N GLY A 34 46.07 0.60 41.46
CA GLY A 34 46.83 -0.47 40.77
C GLY A 34 46.10 -0.99 39.49
N SER A 35 46.75 -1.92 38.78
CA SER A 35 46.24 -2.46 37.52
C SER A 35 45.60 -3.85 37.72
N LEU A 36 44.43 -4.03 37.11
CA LEU A 36 43.73 -5.32 37.06
C LEU A 36 44.02 -6.02 35.73
N LEU A 37 44.51 -7.24 35.77
CA LEU A 37 44.75 -8.05 34.59
C LEU A 37 43.60 -9.04 34.35
N LEU A 38 42.95 -8.93 33.20
CA LEU A 38 41.88 -9.81 32.78
C LEU A 38 42.38 -10.71 31.65
N GLN A 39 42.38 -12.02 31.88
CA GLN A 39 42.74 -13.02 30.87
C GLN A 39 41.50 -13.72 30.32
N VAL A 40 41.43 -13.86 29.01
CA VAL A 40 40.32 -14.51 28.29
C VAL A 40 40.80 -15.62 27.37
N ASN A 41 39.89 -16.43 26.83
CA ASN A 41 40.21 -17.66 26.11
C ASN A 41 40.72 -17.45 24.67
N ASN A 42 40.42 -16.32 24.04
CA ASN A 42 40.83 -16.04 22.66
C ASN A 42 40.90 -14.53 22.36
N ALA A 43 41.49 -14.19 21.21
CA ALA A 43 41.68 -12.79 20.78
C ALA A 43 40.36 -12.07 20.56
N TYR A 44 39.35 -12.75 20.02
CA TYR A 44 38.03 -12.13 19.75
C TYR A 44 37.37 -11.65 21.06
N VAL A 45 37.32 -12.52 22.09
CA VAL A 45 36.74 -12.15 23.39
C VAL A 45 37.56 -11.03 24.05
N ARG A 46 38.92 -11.08 23.94
CA ARG A 46 39.79 -10.00 24.43
C ARG A 46 39.41 -8.66 23.82
N ASP A 47 39.27 -8.60 22.50
CA ASP A 47 38.96 -7.36 21.79
C ASP A 47 37.54 -6.87 22.12
N GLN A 48 36.57 -7.77 22.27
CA GLN A 48 35.23 -7.42 22.76
C GLN A 48 35.26 -6.80 24.17
N TRP A 49 36.02 -7.36 25.08
CA TRP A 49 36.16 -6.83 26.43
C TRP A 49 36.85 -5.46 26.42
N LEU A 50 37.98 -5.34 25.71
CA LEU A 50 38.69 -4.06 25.53
C LEU A 50 37.76 -2.97 25.08
N HIS A 51 37.09 -3.18 23.97
CA HIS A 51 36.20 -2.17 23.37
C HIS A 51 34.97 -1.88 24.23
N SER A 52 34.39 -2.89 24.89
CA SER A 52 33.23 -2.71 25.77
C SER A 52 33.57 -1.92 27.02
N ILE A 53 34.69 -2.20 27.68
CA ILE A 53 35.12 -1.45 28.88
C ILE A 53 35.51 -0.03 28.51
N ALA A 54 36.29 0.16 27.44
CA ALA A 54 36.67 1.48 26.93
C ALA A 54 35.45 2.32 26.57
N TRP A 55 34.46 1.70 25.91
CA TRP A 55 33.22 2.38 25.52
C TRP A 55 32.42 2.85 26.75
N LYS A 56 32.19 1.99 27.73
CA LYS A 56 31.48 2.34 28.96
C LYS A 56 32.19 3.43 29.77
N ARG A 57 33.51 3.33 29.89
CA ARG A 57 34.33 4.38 30.51
C ARG A 57 34.15 5.72 29.82
N ASN A 58 34.23 5.74 28.48
CA ASN A 58 34.10 6.96 27.70
C ASN A 58 32.69 7.55 27.80
N MET A 59 31.65 6.72 27.79
CA MET A 59 30.27 7.16 28.01
C MET A 59 30.09 7.91 29.34
N LEU A 60 30.64 7.39 30.43
CA LEU A 60 30.61 8.06 31.73
C LEU A 60 31.38 9.37 31.73
N LYS A 61 32.52 9.42 31.03
CA LYS A 61 33.32 10.66 30.86
C LYS A 61 32.52 11.71 30.11
N TYR A 62 31.90 11.36 28.97
CA TYR A 62 31.07 12.28 28.20
C TYR A 62 29.82 12.73 28.97
N ARG A 63 29.16 11.82 29.71
CA ARG A 63 28.03 12.19 30.59
C ARG A 63 28.44 13.29 31.56
N LYS A 64 29.53 13.13 32.28
CA LYS A 64 30.05 14.13 33.23
C LYS A 64 30.45 15.44 32.55
N LEU A 65 31.10 15.35 31.39
CA LEU A 65 31.55 16.50 30.64
C LEU A 65 30.38 17.33 30.10
N LEU A 66 29.44 16.70 29.43
CA LEU A 66 28.29 17.37 28.80
C LEU A 66 27.31 17.95 29.83
N SER A 67 27.09 17.29 30.97
CA SER A 67 26.23 17.80 32.05
C SER A 67 26.82 19.06 32.71
N ASN A 68 28.15 19.20 32.73
CA ASN A 68 28.81 20.35 33.34
C ASN A 68 29.14 21.50 32.38
N THR A 69 29.03 21.26 31.08
CA THR A 69 29.39 22.26 30.06
C THR A 69 28.23 23.23 29.84
N ARG A 70 28.49 24.53 29.86
CA ARG A 70 27.52 25.63 29.61
C ARG A 70 27.91 26.54 28.44
N ARG A 71 28.99 26.22 27.73
CA ARG A 71 29.44 26.92 26.52
C ARG A 71 28.98 26.13 25.29
N ALA A 72 28.15 26.76 24.45
CA ALA A 72 27.53 26.11 23.30
C ALA A 72 28.54 25.43 22.36
N ASP A 73 29.59 26.15 21.96
CA ASP A 73 30.63 25.63 21.05
C ASP A 73 31.34 24.40 21.61
N VAL A 74 31.66 24.41 22.93
CA VAL A 74 32.31 23.28 23.58
C VAL A 74 31.36 22.12 23.72
N PHE A 75 30.10 22.38 24.08
CA PHE A 75 29.08 21.36 24.21
C PHE A 75 28.87 20.58 22.88
N ILE A 76 28.69 21.32 21.78
CA ILE A 76 28.48 20.71 20.46
C ILE A 76 29.71 19.95 19.99
N LYS A 77 30.93 20.50 20.24
CA LYS A 77 32.18 19.81 19.91
C LYS A 77 32.30 18.48 20.66
N GLU A 78 32.04 18.45 21.97
CA GLU A 78 32.15 17.24 22.77
C GLU A 78 31.03 16.24 22.40
N LEU A 79 29.83 16.71 22.10
CA LEU A 79 28.75 15.87 21.60
C LEU A 79 29.09 15.23 20.24
N LYS A 80 29.69 16.00 19.34
CA LYS A 80 30.20 15.49 18.07
C LYS A 80 31.23 14.37 18.28
N SER A 81 32.17 14.58 19.19
CA SER A 81 33.17 13.56 19.54
C SER A 81 32.55 12.29 20.13
N LEU A 82 31.47 12.42 20.92
CA LEU A 82 30.71 11.30 21.44
C LEU A 82 30.04 10.51 20.29
N VAL A 83 29.40 11.21 19.36
CA VAL A 83 28.73 10.59 18.19
C VAL A 83 29.76 9.90 17.29
N GLU A 84 30.87 10.55 16.98
CA GLU A 84 31.98 9.99 16.20
C GLU A 84 32.54 8.72 16.85
N MET A 85 32.78 8.72 18.17
CA MET A 85 33.19 7.56 18.92
C MET A 85 32.18 6.41 18.79
N THR A 86 30.89 6.73 18.88
CA THR A 86 29.80 5.76 18.75
C THR A 86 29.73 5.15 17.35
N MET A 87 29.88 5.97 16.32
CA MET A 87 29.83 5.54 14.93
C MET A 87 31.07 4.74 14.48
N THR A 88 32.20 4.91 15.14
CA THR A 88 33.48 4.26 14.78
C THR A 88 33.81 3.04 15.63
N THR A 89 33.04 2.75 16.69
CA THR A 89 33.28 1.58 17.54
C THR A 89 33.12 0.26 16.78
N PRO A 90 34.01 -0.72 16.97
CA PRO A 90 33.85 -2.05 16.36
C PRO A 90 32.79 -2.91 17.06
N LEU A 91 32.20 -2.45 18.15
CA LEU A 91 31.11 -3.15 18.84
C LEU A 91 29.82 -3.13 18.01
N GLN A 92 29.16 -4.27 17.94
CA GLN A 92 27.89 -4.43 17.21
C GLN A 92 26.77 -4.80 18.21
N ASN A 93 26.23 -3.78 18.88
CA ASN A 93 25.12 -3.94 19.82
C ASN A 93 24.24 -2.69 19.80
N ASP A 94 22.93 -2.87 19.82
CA ASP A 94 21.94 -1.76 19.80
C ASP A 94 22.14 -0.76 20.96
N CYS A 95 22.62 -1.23 22.12
CA CYS A 95 22.94 -0.35 23.26
C CYS A 95 23.97 0.72 22.94
N ILE A 96 24.81 0.52 21.92
CA ILE A 96 25.85 1.47 21.51
C ILE A 96 25.25 2.76 20.98
N TYR A 97 24.15 2.64 20.22
CA TYR A 97 23.45 3.80 19.68
C TYR A 97 22.41 4.36 20.65
N ASN A 98 21.79 3.49 21.47
CA ASN A 98 20.75 3.87 22.43
C ASN A 98 21.31 4.70 23.61
N SER A 99 22.44 4.27 24.20
CA SER A 99 23.00 4.96 25.38
C SER A 99 23.42 6.42 25.13
N PRO A 100 24.04 6.79 24.00
CA PRO A 100 24.25 8.21 23.67
C PRO A 100 22.95 8.98 23.51
N LEU A 101 21.91 8.38 22.91
CA LEU A 101 20.60 9.02 22.78
C LEU A 101 19.89 9.18 24.11
N GLU A 102 20.00 8.23 25.03
CA GLU A 102 19.51 8.35 26.41
C GLU A 102 20.18 9.53 27.13
N LEU A 103 21.51 9.65 26.99
CA LEU A 103 22.24 10.80 27.55
C LEU A 103 21.77 12.14 26.95
N ILE A 104 21.60 12.20 25.63
CA ILE A 104 21.07 13.39 24.95
C ILE A 104 19.65 13.70 25.45
N SER A 105 18.83 12.67 25.65
CA SER A 105 17.47 12.76 26.17
C SER A 105 17.45 13.38 27.58
N GLU A 106 18.32 12.91 28.48
CA GLU A 106 18.47 13.48 29.83
C GLU A 106 18.85 14.97 29.78
N LEU A 107 19.79 15.34 28.89
CA LEU A 107 20.22 16.72 28.70
C LEU A 107 19.09 17.61 28.13
N LEU A 108 18.26 17.07 27.24
CA LEU A 108 17.09 17.77 26.70
C LEU A 108 15.99 17.96 27.75
N GLN A 109 15.80 16.99 28.67
CA GLN A 109 14.86 17.09 29.80
C GLN A 109 15.26 18.19 30.80
N GLU A 110 16.56 18.36 31.04
CA GLU A 110 17.08 19.42 31.90
C GLU A 110 16.90 20.84 31.31
N ASN A 111 16.10 20.94 30.22
CA ASN A 111 15.88 22.16 29.44
C ASN A 111 17.18 22.85 29.04
N LEU A 112 17.68 22.56 27.82
CA LEU A 112 18.81 23.28 27.20
C LEU A 112 18.47 24.76 26.92
N VAL A 113 17.78 25.45 27.88
CA VAL A 113 17.38 26.87 27.76
C VAL A 113 18.61 27.76 27.57
N TRP A 114 19.77 27.33 28.06
CA TRP A 114 21.05 28.03 27.89
C TRP A 114 21.64 27.87 26.47
N LEU A 115 21.19 26.87 25.65
CA LEU A 115 21.69 26.70 24.30
C LEU A 115 20.94 27.66 23.35
N PRO A 116 21.65 28.60 22.67
CA PRO A 116 21.01 29.51 21.74
C PRO A 116 20.35 28.81 20.58
N LYS A 117 19.20 29.30 20.11
CA LYS A 117 18.48 28.75 18.95
C LYS A 117 19.35 28.65 17.68
N SER A 118 20.33 29.53 17.53
CA SER A 118 21.31 29.51 16.43
C SER A 118 22.14 28.23 16.36
N HIS A 119 22.27 27.49 17.46
CA HIS A 119 23.01 26.21 17.53
C HIS A 119 22.09 24.96 17.40
N HIS A 120 20.77 25.12 17.31
CA HIS A 120 19.85 23.98 17.18
C HIS A 120 20.10 23.21 15.88
N GLU A 121 20.40 23.89 14.77
CA GLU A 121 20.68 23.22 13.49
C GLU A 121 21.96 22.38 13.56
N GLU A 122 22.99 22.89 14.21
CA GLU A 122 24.25 22.21 14.40
C GLU A 122 24.06 21.00 15.34
N LEU A 123 23.29 21.17 16.43
CA LEU A 123 22.93 20.08 17.33
C LEU A 123 22.22 18.96 16.58
N ILE A 124 21.19 19.28 15.78
CA ILE A 124 20.46 18.30 14.98
C ILE A 124 21.40 17.58 14.03
N SER A 125 22.25 18.32 13.31
CA SER A 125 23.20 17.74 12.36
C SER A 125 24.17 16.75 13.02
N VAL A 126 24.56 17.02 14.26
CA VAL A 126 25.44 16.13 15.05
C VAL A 126 24.74 14.86 15.48
N ILE A 127 23.46 14.93 15.91
CA ILE A 127 22.74 13.75 16.41
C ILE A 127 22.10 12.89 15.30
N CYS A 128 21.88 13.44 14.11
CA CYS A 128 21.24 12.73 12.99
C CYS A 128 21.85 11.36 12.67
N PRO A 129 23.17 11.16 12.63
CA PRO A 129 23.76 9.85 12.35
C PRO A 129 23.30 8.75 13.33
N LEU A 130 23.07 9.08 14.60
CA LEU A 130 22.52 8.15 15.59
C LEU A 130 21.05 7.83 15.29
N LEU A 131 20.27 8.83 14.91
CA LEU A 131 18.84 8.69 14.63
C LEU A 131 18.56 7.89 13.35
N GLU A 132 19.52 7.80 12.44
CA GLU A 132 19.45 6.90 11.29
C GLU A 132 19.61 5.42 11.67
N LEU A 133 20.26 5.12 12.79
CA LEU A 133 20.55 3.77 13.24
C LEU A 133 19.63 3.27 14.36
N THR A 134 19.02 4.17 15.14
CA THR A 134 18.11 3.82 16.25
C THR A 134 16.89 4.72 16.30
N THR A 135 15.88 4.31 17.04
CA THR A 135 14.62 5.06 17.20
C THR A 135 14.84 6.24 18.16
N PRO A 136 14.40 7.47 17.80
CA PRO A 136 14.53 8.62 18.69
C PRO A 136 13.71 8.43 19.97
N THR A 137 14.25 8.93 21.09
CA THR A 137 13.54 8.97 22.36
C THR A 137 12.42 9.99 22.34
N PRO A 138 11.44 9.90 23.27
CA PRO A 138 10.35 10.88 23.37
C PRO A 138 10.79 12.33 23.47
N GLU A 139 11.88 12.60 24.19
CA GLU A 139 12.43 13.96 24.40
C GLU A 139 13.11 14.51 23.14
N VAL A 140 13.82 13.63 22.42
CA VAL A 140 14.38 13.96 21.10
C VAL A 140 13.25 14.24 20.12
N CYS A 141 12.17 13.43 20.11
CA CYS A 141 10.99 13.70 19.28
C CYS A 141 10.36 15.06 19.59
N ASP A 142 10.22 15.42 20.87
CA ASP A 142 9.69 16.74 21.26
C ASP A 142 10.58 17.90 20.76
N PHE A 143 11.89 17.75 20.86
CA PHE A 143 12.83 18.74 20.38
C PHE A 143 12.75 18.90 18.85
N LEU A 144 12.73 17.79 18.10
CA LEU A 144 12.58 17.80 16.63
C LEU A 144 11.21 18.35 16.20
N THR A 145 10.15 18.03 16.94
CA THR A 145 8.79 18.56 16.72
C THR A 145 8.78 20.08 16.83
N LYS A 146 9.37 20.61 17.91
CA LYS A 146 9.47 22.05 18.12
C LYS A 146 10.29 22.73 17.02
N TYR A 147 11.38 22.09 16.60
CA TYR A 147 12.19 22.61 15.50
C TYR A 147 11.40 22.66 14.18
N CYS A 148 10.63 21.61 13.82
CA CYS A 148 9.77 21.61 12.64
C CYS A 148 8.76 22.76 12.64
N ARG A 149 8.10 23.01 13.79
CA ARG A 149 7.13 24.11 13.94
C ARG A 149 7.76 25.48 13.79
N GLU A 150 8.91 25.70 14.43
CA GLU A 150 9.59 27.00 14.42
C GLU A 150 10.31 27.28 13.09
N ASN A 151 10.78 26.24 12.39
CA ASN A 151 11.60 26.35 11.20
C ASN A 151 11.12 25.43 10.05
N PRO A 152 9.85 25.49 9.62
CA PRO A 152 9.29 24.53 8.65
C PRO A 152 10.00 24.58 7.30
N ARG A 153 10.61 25.71 6.91
CA ARG A 153 11.32 25.86 5.64
C ARG A 153 12.83 25.61 5.74
N SER A 154 13.32 25.12 6.88
CA SER A 154 14.73 24.81 7.04
C SER A 154 15.18 23.69 6.10
N ARG A 155 16.40 23.83 5.57
CA ARG A 155 17.05 22.81 4.75
C ARG A 155 17.24 21.49 5.50
N ILE A 156 17.42 21.52 6.80
CA ILE A 156 17.52 20.34 7.67
C ILE A 156 16.27 19.47 7.60
N VAL A 157 15.09 20.06 7.55
CA VAL A 157 13.81 19.32 7.41
C VAL A 157 13.81 18.51 6.12
N LEU A 158 14.34 19.06 5.02
CA LEU A 158 14.36 18.39 3.73
C LEU A 158 15.47 17.33 3.59
N GLU A 159 16.63 17.55 4.22
CA GLU A 159 17.81 16.72 3.96
C GLU A 159 18.06 15.70 5.06
N LEU A 160 17.93 16.09 6.34
CA LEU A 160 18.32 15.24 7.45
C LEU A 160 17.16 14.46 8.08
N PHE A 161 15.91 14.93 7.96
CA PHE A 161 14.79 14.23 8.63
C PHE A 161 14.21 13.10 7.80
N ILE A 162 14.41 13.07 6.48
CA ILE A 162 13.93 11.99 5.62
C ILE A 162 14.37 10.61 6.12
N PRO A 163 15.67 10.30 6.31
CA PRO A 163 16.11 8.98 6.74
C PRO A 163 15.58 8.62 8.15
N ILE A 164 15.48 9.59 9.04
CA ILE A 164 14.95 9.38 10.41
C ILE A 164 13.47 8.96 10.35
N VAL A 165 12.66 9.72 9.61
CA VAL A 165 11.22 9.40 9.47
C VAL A 165 11.01 8.09 8.73
N GLN A 166 11.80 7.81 7.69
CA GLN A 166 11.78 6.52 7.00
C GLN A 166 12.04 5.35 7.97
N ARG A 167 13.01 5.51 8.87
CA ARG A 167 13.32 4.50 9.88
C ARG A 167 12.16 4.34 10.87
N ILE A 168 11.60 5.44 11.39
CA ILE A 168 10.42 5.40 12.28
C ILE A 168 9.27 4.65 11.62
N LEU A 169 8.97 4.93 10.34
CA LEU A 169 7.89 4.29 9.61
C LEU A 169 8.13 2.79 9.34
N LYS A 170 9.38 2.34 9.26
CA LYS A 170 9.74 0.93 9.09
C LYS A 170 9.67 0.14 10.41
N HIS A 171 9.64 0.82 11.54
CA HIS A 171 9.69 0.17 12.84
C HIS A 171 8.34 -0.44 13.25
N ASN A 172 8.39 -1.53 14.03
CA ASN A 172 7.18 -2.11 14.62
C ASN A 172 6.74 -1.28 15.84
N MET A 173 6.11 -0.15 15.57
CA MET A 173 5.71 0.83 16.58
C MET A 173 4.19 0.98 16.61
N ASP A 174 3.63 1.03 17.81
CA ASP A 174 2.25 1.42 18.05
C ASP A 174 2.20 2.92 18.33
N PHE A 175 1.84 3.70 17.32
CA PHE A 175 1.75 5.17 17.44
C PHE A 175 0.73 5.66 18.48
N GLY A 176 -0.19 4.81 18.93
CA GLY A 176 -1.07 5.10 20.05
C GLY A 176 -0.31 5.18 21.38
N LYS A 177 0.69 4.29 21.55
CA LYS A 177 1.53 4.24 22.76
C LYS A 177 2.70 5.22 22.73
N PHE A 178 3.10 5.69 21.56
CA PHE A 178 4.21 6.62 21.37
C PHE A 178 3.74 7.96 20.76
N PRO A 179 2.95 8.76 21.51
CA PRO A 179 2.34 9.98 20.98
C PRO A 179 3.36 11.04 20.54
N LYS A 180 4.49 11.18 21.23
CA LYS A 180 5.53 12.17 20.89
C LYS A 180 6.19 11.85 19.53
N THR A 181 6.46 10.57 19.26
CA THR A 181 6.99 10.11 17.98
C THR A 181 5.96 10.31 16.85
N ARG A 182 4.68 10.03 17.14
CA ARG A 182 3.59 10.31 16.18
C ARG A 182 3.52 11.78 15.84
N VAL A 183 3.51 12.65 16.84
CA VAL A 183 3.44 14.11 16.64
C VAL A 183 4.65 14.62 15.87
N PHE A 184 5.85 14.09 16.12
CA PHE A 184 7.02 14.45 15.33
C PHE A 184 6.83 14.14 13.84
N VAL A 185 6.33 12.96 13.49
CA VAL A 185 6.07 12.61 12.08
C VAL A 185 4.97 13.49 11.48
N GLN A 186 3.94 13.84 12.25
CA GLN A 186 2.88 14.76 11.81
C GLN A 186 3.43 16.16 11.52
N GLU A 187 4.21 16.73 12.42
CA GLU A 187 4.83 18.05 12.24
C GLU A 187 5.86 18.08 11.11
N TYR A 188 6.57 16.97 10.91
CA TYR A 188 7.45 16.82 9.75
C TYR A 188 6.67 16.86 8.43
N ILE A 189 5.56 16.14 8.32
CA ILE A 189 4.66 16.19 7.14
C ILE A 189 4.15 17.62 6.92
N GLN A 190 3.76 18.33 7.99
CA GLN A 190 3.37 19.73 7.92
C GLN A 190 4.50 20.62 7.41
N ALA A 191 5.71 20.45 7.95
CA ALA A 191 6.87 21.23 7.52
C ALA A 191 7.22 21.00 6.03
N LEU A 192 7.02 19.79 5.52
CA LEU A 192 7.14 19.50 4.08
C LEU A 192 6.10 20.27 3.25
N SER A 193 4.86 20.36 3.73
CA SER A 193 3.80 21.09 3.02
C SER A 193 4.03 22.60 2.96
N TYR A 194 4.74 23.17 3.93
CA TYR A 194 5.10 24.60 3.94
C TYR A 194 6.28 24.96 3.06
N GLN A 195 6.93 23.99 2.42
CA GLN A 195 8.02 24.25 1.46
C GLN A 195 7.50 24.90 0.17
N ASN A 196 8.42 25.48 -0.60
CA ASN A 196 8.10 25.91 -1.95
C ASN A 196 7.67 24.69 -2.77
N ASP A 197 6.47 24.72 -3.36
CA ASP A 197 5.83 23.56 -3.99
C ASP A 197 5.65 22.36 -3.03
N GLY A 198 5.03 22.61 -1.88
CA GLY A 198 4.82 21.62 -0.82
C GLY A 198 4.14 20.34 -1.29
N LYS A 199 3.22 20.41 -2.27
CA LYS A 199 2.56 19.23 -2.84
C LYS A 199 3.57 18.32 -3.55
N ALA A 200 4.46 18.86 -4.37
CA ALA A 200 5.50 18.08 -5.05
C ALA A 200 6.55 17.53 -4.07
N VAL A 201 6.84 18.26 -2.99
CA VAL A 201 7.76 17.79 -1.94
C VAL A 201 7.16 16.62 -1.18
N LEU A 202 5.86 16.66 -0.84
CA LEU A 202 5.14 15.55 -0.21
C LEU A 202 5.09 14.31 -1.13
N GLU A 203 4.81 14.50 -2.41
CA GLU A 203 4.82 13.41 -3.40
C GLU A 203 6.20 12.77 -3.51
N LYS A 204 7.27 13.58 -3.60
CA LYS A 204 8.65 13.10 -3.61
C LYS A 204 9.00 12.32 -2.34
N PHE A 205 8.52 12.78 -1.18
CA PHE A 205 8.70 12.06 0.08
C PHE A 205 8.03 10.68 0.04
N ILE A 206 6.77 10.58 -0.40
CA ILE A 206 6.06 9.31 -0.53
C ILE A 206 6.77 8.37 -1.50
N ASN A 207 7.19 8.87 -2.67
CA ASN A 207 7.96 8.09 -3.63
C ASN A 207 9.29 7.57 -3.04
N SER A 208 9.95 8.35 -2.17
CA SER A 208 11.18 7.93 -1.50
C SER A 208 10.96 6.81 -0.47
N ILE A 209 9.80 6.80 0.19
CA ILE A 209 9.43 5.76 1.16
C ILE A 209 8.98 4.48 0.46
N HIS A 210 8.25 4.60 -0.63
CA HIS A 210 7.80 3.47 -1.44
C HIS A 210 8.98 2.69 -2.04
N GLY A 211 10.07 3.40 -2.38
CA GLY A 211 11.34 2.77 -2.75
C GLY A 211 11.36 2.18 -4.14
N VAL A 212 11.36 3.03 -5.16
CA VAL A 212 11.47 2.65 -6.58
C VAL A 212 12.71 1.79 -6.90
N SER A 213 13.74 1.85 -6.05
CA SER A 213 15.02 1.14 -6.25
C SER A 213 15.17 -0.17 -5.47
N SER A 214 14.28 -0.52 -4.57
CA SER A 214 14.44 -1.66 -3.65
C SER A 214 13.39 -2.79 -3.80
N GLY A 215 12.60 -2.79 -4.82
CA GLY A 215 11.77 -3.93 -5.25
C GLY A 215 10.58 -4.30 -4.38
N CYS A 216 10.54 -3.94 -3.11
CA CYS A 216 9.37 -4.15 -2.24
C CYS A 216 9.42 -3.19 -1.06
N PRO A 217 8.42 -2.33 -0.88
CA PRO A 217 8.36 -1.43 0.27
C PRO A 217 8.23 -2.23 1.57
N HIS A 218 8.85 -1.72 2.63
CA HIS A 218 8.77 -2.38 3.94
C HIS A 218 7.29 -2.46 4.40
N PRO A 219 6.79 -3.64 4.84
CA PRO A 219 5.37 -3.89 5.10
C PRO A 219 4.75 -3.00 6.20
N ARG A 220 5.58 -2.40 7.06
CA ARG A 220 5.13 -1.51 8.15
C ARG A 220 4.91 -0.07 7.71
N VAL A 221 5.51 0.35 6.60
CA VAL A 221 5.48 1.77 6.16
C VAL A 221 4.05 2.23 5.90
N LEU A 222 3.29 1.49 5.11
CA LEU A 222 1.91 1.85 4.77
C LEU A 222 0.99 1.94 6.00
N PRO A 223 0.88 0.91 6.88
CA PRO A 223 0.04 0.99 8.07
C PRO A 223 0.44 2.13 9.00
N ASN A 224 1.74 2.32 9.22
CA ASN A 224 2.24 3.37 10.09
C ASN A 224 1.92 4.77 9.54
N LEU A 225 2.15 5.00 8.26
CA LEU A 225 1.87 6.28 7.61
C LEU A 225 0.38 6.62 7.64
N VAL A 226 -0.48 5.66 7.28
CA VAL A 226 -1.94 5.84 7.34
C VAL A 226 -2.39 6.11 8.78
N SER A 227 -1.87 5.39 9.78
CA SER A 227 -2.17 5.62 11.20
C SER A 227 -1.81 7.04 11.66
N VAL A 228 -0.66 7.57 11.21
CA VAL A 228 -0.23 8.95 11.50
C VAL A 228 -1.20 9.96 10.89
N CYS A 229 -1.63 9.76 9.64
CA CYS A 229 -2.59 10.65 8.96
C CYS A 229 -3.97 10.61 9.63
N LEU A 230 -4.48 9.41 9.94
CA LEU A 230 -5.76 9.25 10.64
C LEU A 230 -5.77 9.96 11.99
N ALA A 231 -4.73 9.75 12.80
CA ALA A 231 -4.61 10.41 14.10
C ALA A 231 -4.51 11.95 13.97
N ALA A 232 -3.88 12.46 12.90
CA ALA A 232 -3.83 13.89 12.63
C ALA A 232 -5.20 14.46 12.28
N VAL A 233 -5.97 13.77 11.43
CA VAL A 233 -7.35 14.18 11.10
C VAL A 233 -8.22 14.23 12.36
N TYR A 234 -8.16 13.20 13.21
CA TYR A 234 -8.88 13.21 14.49
C TYR A 234 -8.49 14.41 15.37
N ALA A 235 -7.19 14.67 15.54
CA ALA A 235 -6.70 15.77 16.37
C ALA A 235 -7.15 17.14 15.82
N LEU A 236 -7.13 17.33 14.49
CA LEU A 236 -7.57 18.57 13.86
C LEU A 236 -9.07 18.84 14.08
N TYR A 237 -9.93 17.82 13.99
CA TYR A 237 -11.36 18.00 14.24
C TYR A 237 -11.66 18.16 15.73
N GLU A 238 -10.90 17.54 16.62
CA GLU A 238 -10.97 17.79 18.06
C GLU A 238 -10.55 19.23 18.40
N GLU A 239 -9.49 19.74 17.80
CA GLU A 239 -9.07 21.13 17.91
C GLU A 239 -10.17 22.09 17.44
N LYS A 240 -10.77 21.84 16.27
CA LYS A 240 -11.87 22.63 15.69
C LYS A 240 -13.11 22.69 16.62
N ARG A 241 -13.43 21.58 17.29
CA ARG A 241 -14.54 21.53 18.28
C ARG A 241 -14.28 22.42 19.49
N ASN A 242 -13.04 22.60 19.88
CA ASN A 242 -12.64 23.38 21.04
C ASN A 242 -12.46 24.88 20.75
N TRP A 243 -12.68 25.32 19.52
CA TRP A 243 -12.64 26.75 19.18
C TRP A 243 -13.75 27.51 19.90
N SER A 244 -13.38 28.44 20.79
CA SER A 244 -14.30 29.25 21.52
C SER A 244 -14.85 30.42 20.68
N VAL A 245 -16.05 30.87 21.01
CA VAL A 245 -16.75 31.98 20.33
C VAL A 245 -16.03 33.32 20.49
N ASP A 246 -15.09 33.43 21.44
CA ASP A 246 -14.34 34.64 21.74
C ASP A 246 -13.11 34.89 20.79
N ASP A 247 -12.68 33.88 20.05
CA ASP A 247 -11.57 33.99 19.09
C ASP A 247 -11.91 34.68 17.75
N ARG A 248 -13.06 35.41 17.69
CA ARG A 248 -13.65 35.93 16.45
C ARG A 248 -12.80 36.92 15.65
N ASN A 249 -11.75 37.48 16.21
CA ASN A 249 -10.88 38.43 15.50
C ASN A 249 -9.73 37.81 14.71
N ASP A 250 -9.42 36.50 14.94
CA ASP A 250 -8.33 35.76 14.26
C ASP A 250 -8.80 34.53 13.48
N VAL A 251 -10.13 34.31 13.41
CA VAL A 251 -10.75 33.10 12.82
C VAL A 251 -10.29 32.82 11.38
N SER A 252 -10.05 33.87 10.59
CA SER A 252 -9.68 33.66 9.18
C SER A 252 -8.27 33.06 9.02
N VAL A 253 -7.30 33.46 9.86
CA VAL A 253 -5.93 32.94 9.83
C VAL A 253 -5.88 31.54 10.41
N LEU A 254 -6.54 31.31 11.53
CA LEU A 254 -6.66 30.00 12.19
C LEU A 254 -7.33 28.97 11.25
N THR A 255 -8.41 29.37 10.58
CA THR A 255 -9.12 28.51 9.63
C THR A 255 -8.24 28.15 8.44
N SER A 256 -7.52 29.12 7.87
CA SER A 256 -6.62 28.87 6.74
C SER A 256 -5.45 27.93 7.10
N ASP A 257 -4.85 28.07 8.28
CA ASP A 257 -3.77 27.18 8.75
C ASP A 257 -4.31 25.77 9.01
N TRP A 258 -5.47 25.64 9.64
CA TRP A 258 -6.15 24.38 9.88
C TRP A 258 -6.50 23.64 8.55
N GLU A 259 -7.06 24.36 7.57
CA GLU A 259 -7.37 23.82 6.24
C GLU A 259 -6.11 23.31 5.53
N ASN A 260 -5.02 24.08 5.58
CA ASN A 260 -3.75 23.67 4.99
C ASN A 260 -3.20 22.39 5.65
N LYS A 261 -3.29 22.27 6.97
CA LYS A 261 -2.91 21.05 7.69
C LYS A 261 -3.76 19.85 7.27
N LEU A 262 -5.07 20.02 7.20
CA LEU A 262 -5.99 18.96 6.79
C LEU A 262 -5.69 18.48 5.36
N VAL A 263 -5.54 19.41 4.43
CA VAL A 263 -5.22 19.12 3.02
C VAL A 263 -3.88 18.39 2.89
N SER A 264 -2.90 18.73 3.72
CA SER A 264 -1.60 18.04 3.69
C SER A 264 -1.72 16.55 4.01
N PHE A 265 -2.48 16.17 5.04
CA PHE A 265 -2.68 14.75 5.39
C PHE A 265 -3.57 14.03 4.38
N ALA A 266 -4.57 14.70 3.82
CA ALA A 266 -5.37 14.15 2.73
C ALA A 266 -4.52 13.91 1.46
N SER A 267 -3.59 14.81 1.15
CA SER A 267 -2.66 14.66 0.02
C SER A 267 -1.71 13.46 0.21
N ILE A 268 -1.29 13.15 1.44
CA ILE A 268 -0.53 11.92 1.71
C ILE A 268 -1.34 10.69 1.31
N LEU A 269 -2.63 10.62 1.66
CA LEU A 269 -3.50 9.51 1.26
C LEU A 269 -3.70 9.46 -0.26
N GLU A 270 -3.79 10.62 -0.92
CA GLU A 270 -3.84 10.72 -2.38
C GLU A 270 -2.59 10.13 -3.03
N PHE A 271 -1.38 10.49 -2.56
CA PHE A 271 -0.13 9.98 -3.11
C PHE A 271 0.08 8.49 -2.81
N ILE A 272 -0.30 8.01 -1.62
CA ILE A 272 -0.31 6.58 -1.29
C ILE A 272 -1.18 5.81 -2.30
N SER A 273 -2.37 6.33 -2.63
CA SER A 273 -3.29 5.68 -3.56
C SER A 273 -2.80 5.65 -5.02
N ALA A 274 -1.76 6.41 -5.36
CA ALA A 274 -1.15 6.37 -6.69
C ALA A 274 -0.30 5.10 -6.93
N HIS A 275 0.09 4.38 -5.87
CA HIS A 275 0.86 3.15 -5.94
C HIS A 275 -0.08 1.93 -5.94
N GLU A 276 -0.14 1.21 -7.06
CA GLU A 276 -1.05 0.06 -7.25
C GLU A 276 -0.83 -1.07 -6.24
N ASP A 277 0.41 -1.32 -5.83
CA ASP A 277 0.77 -2.34 -4.85
C ASP A 277 0.30 -1.99 -3.42
N TRP A 278 0.08 -0.72 -3.12
CA TRP A 278 -0.46 -0.26 -1.84
C TRP A 278 -1.99 -0.22 -1.76
N LEU A 279 -2.70 -0.24 -2.89
CA LEU A 279 -4.17 -0.15 -2.92
C LEU A 279 -4.88 -1.22 -2.06
N PRO A 280 -4.49 -2.53 -2.09
CA PRO A 280 -5.13 -3.52 -1.22
C PRO A 280 -4.95 -3.24 0.27
N GLY A 281 -3.74 -2.87 0.69
CA GLY A 281 -3.44 -2.51 2.07
C GLY A 281 -4.16 -1.25 2.50
N LEU A 282 -4.17 -0.20 1.66
CA LEU A 282 -4.90 1.04 1.91
C LEU A 282 -6.41 0.78 2.04
N SER A 283 -6.99 -0.04 1.15
CA SER A 283 -8.40 -0.38 1.20
C SER A 283 -8.79 -1.06 2.51
N GLN A 284 -7.94 -1.93 3.05
CA GLN A 284 -8.16 -2.57 4.35
C GLN A 284 -8.07 -1.57 5.52
N LEU A 285 -7.14 -0.61 5.46
CA LEU A 285 -6.95 0.39 6.51
C LEU A 285 -8.06 1.44 6.54
N LEU A 286 -8.72 1.67 5.41
CA LEU A 286 -9.85 2.58 5.29
C LEU A 286 -11.21 1.90 5.48
N GLN A 287 -11.23 0.64 5.96
CA GLN A 287 -12.44 -0.13 6.27
C GLN A 287 -12.36 -0.78 7.67
N PRO A 288 -13.33 -0.57 8.58
CA PRO A 288 -14.48 0.36 8.47
C PRO A 288 -14.00 1.79 8.30
N ILE A 289 -14.88 2.71 7.90
CA ILE A 289 -14.51 4.12 7.69
C ILE A 289 -13.86 4.67 8.97
N PRO A 290 -12.55 5.03 8.92
CA PRO A 290 -11.78 5.33 10.13
C PRO A 290 -11.70 6.83 10.42
N PHE A 291 -12.65 7.63 9.95
CA PHE A 291 -12.68 9.08 10.14
C PHE A 291 -13.81 9.50 11.08
N PRO A 292 -13.67 10.62 11.81
CA PRO A 292 -14.75 11.16 12.64
C PRO A 292 -15.90 11.68 11.78
N ASP A 293 -17.12 11.64 12.32
CA ASP A 293 -18.33 12.08 11.62
C ASP A 293 -18.24 13.53 11.15
N ASP A 294 -17.60 14.41 11.92
CA ASP A 294 -17.36 15.80 11.54
C ASP A 294 -16.51 15.95 10.29
N ALA A 295 -15.53 15.04 10.11
CA ALA A 295 -14.71 15.02 8.89
C ALA A 295 -15.52 14.55 7.68
N LEU A 296 -16.40 13.56 7.87
CA LEU A 296 -17.25 13.04 6.82
C LEU A 296 -18.35 14.04 6.39
N ALA A 297 -18.73 14.95 7.29
CA ALA A 297 -19.64 16.06 7.00
C ALA A 297 -18.93 17.30 6.40
N ASP A 298 -17.59 17.35 6.44
CA ASP A 298 -16.82 18.49 5.93
C ASP A 298 -16.51 18.32 4.45
N SER A 299 -17.05 19.24 3.64
CA SER A 299 -16.89 19.22 2.17
C SER A 299 -15.44 19.36 1.71
N LEU A 300 -14.56 20.03 2.47
CA LEU A 300 -13.16 20.16 2.13
C LEU A 300 -12.46 18.80 2.24
N PHE A 301 -12.71 18.08 3.32
CA PHE A 301 -12.13 16.77 3.56
C PHE A 301 -12.63 15.72 2.56
N THR A 302 -13.96 15.65 2.35
CA THR A 302 -14.57 14.69 1.43
C THR A 302 -14.14 14.90 -0.02
N LYS A 303 -13.98 16.17 -0.45
CA LYS A 303 -13.38 16.50 -1.75
C LYS A 303 -11.94 16.05 -1.87
N SER A 304 -11.15 16.21 -0.82
CA SER A 304 -9.74 15.79 -0.80
C SER A 304 -9.58 14.27 -0.89
N LEU A 305 -10.56 13.49 -0.38
CA LEU A 305 -10.57 12.02 -0.50
C LEU A 305 -11.09 11.50 -1.85
N LYS A 306 -11.77 12.34 -2.62
CA LYS A 306 -12.36 11.95 -3.92
C LYS A 306 -11.35 11.25 -4.85
N PRO A 307 -10.11 11.75 -5.07
CA PRO A 307 -9.13 11.06 -5.93
C PRO A 307 -8.73 9.68 -5.41
N VAL A 308 -8.64 9.51 -4.09
CA VAL A 308 -8.32 8.22 -3.45
C VAL A 308 -9.41 7.19 -3.76
N LEU A 309 -10.67 7.55 -3.52
CA LEU A 309 -11.81 6.68 -3.73
C LEU A 309 -12.05 6.38 -5.22
N GLU A 310 -11.76 7.34 -6.10
CA GLU A 310 -11.83 7.14 -7.54
C GLU A 310 -10.81 6.10 -8.02
N ARG A 311 -9.56 6.15 -7.54
CA ARG A 311 -8.54 5.16 -7.86
C ARG A 311 -8.90 3.78 -7.32
N ILE A 312 -9.38 3.70 -6.08
CA ILE A 312 -9.82 2.44 -5.47
C ILE A 312 -11.01 1.83 -6.24
N SER A 313 -11.97 2.66 -6.69
CA SER A 313 -13.12 2.17 -7.42
C SER A 313 -12.78 1.66 -8.83
N LYS A 314 -11.70 2.18 -9.43
CA LYS A 314 -11.20 1.75 -10.76
C LYS A 314 -10.31 0.50 -10.70
N ASP A 315 -9.90 0.05 -9.52
CA ASP A 315 -9.08 -1.15 -9.37
C ASP A 315 -9.89 -2.40 -9.74
N GLU A 316 -9.30 -3.32 -10.51
CA GLU A 316 -10.01 -4.53 -10.96
C GLU A 316 -10.09 -5.63 -9.86
N ARG A 317 -9.34 -5.48 -8.76
CA ARG A 317 -9.29 -6.46 -7.67
C ARG A 317 -10.49 -6.35 -6.74
N CYS A 318 -11.28 -7.41 -6.66
CA CYS A 318 -12.45 -7.45 -5.78
C CYS A 318 -12.15 -7.17 -4.30
N GLU A 319 -10.97 -7.52 -3.80
CA GLU A 319 -10.55 -7.23 -2.41
C GLU A 319 -10.41 -5.74 -2.14
N VAL A 320 -9.98 -4.97 -3.15
CA VAL A 320 -9.88 -3.50 -3.07
C VAL A 320 -11.28 -2.88 -3.02
N HIS A 321 -12.23 -3.40 -3.77
CA HIS A 321 -13.60 -2.90 -3.80
C HIS A 321 -14.40 -3.15 -2.50
N LEU A 322 -14.00 -4.14 -1.69
CA LEU A 322 -14.65 -4.40 -0.40
C LEU A 322 -14.70 -3.18 0.52
N MET A 323 -13.71 -2.31 0.43
CA MET A 323 -13.68 -1.05 1.16
C MET A 323 -14.81 -0.10 0.73
N VAL A 324 -15.03 0.05 -0.56
CA VAL A 324 -16.05 0.98 -1.09
C VAL A 324 -17.45 0.49 -0.76
N MET A 325 -17.66 -0.82 -0.78
CA MET A 325 -18.96 -1.44 -0.47
C MET A 325 -19.33 -1.38 1.01
N GLY A 326 -18.34 -1.35 1.90
CA GLY A 326 -18.50 -1.09 3.34
C GLY A 326 -19.44 -2.01 4.10
N VAL A 327 -19.57 -3.27 3.71
CA VAL A 327 -20.52 -4.20 4.35
C VAL A 327 -19.88 -4.84 5.57
N ARG A 328 -19.82 -4.11 6.68
CA ARG A 328 -19.65 -4.69 8.03
C ARG A 328 -20.73 -4.13 8.94
N GLU A 329 -21.54 -5.05 9.52
CA GLU A 329 -22.42 -4.83 10.67
C GLU A 329 -22.86 -3.36 10.91
N GLU A 330 -23.98 -2.96 10.27
CA GLU A 330 -24.69 -1.69 10.51
C GLU A 330 -23.98 -0.36 10.15
N LYS A 331 -22.76 -0.38 9.62
CA LYS A 331 -22.08 0.85 9.17
C LYS A 331 -22.19 1.01 7.65
N GLU A 332 -22.58 2.20 7.25
CA GLU A 332 -22.65 2.61 5.86
C GLU A 332 -21.24 2.66 5.26
N GLY A 333 -21.05 2.14 4.04
CA GLY A 333 -19.79 2.18 3.33
C GLY A 333 -19.59 3.49 2.55
N TRP A 334 -18.41 3.65 1.96
CA TRP A 334 -18.07 4.80 1.15
C TRP A 334 -19.05 5.05 0.00
N LEU A 335 -19.56 3.99 -0.62
CA LEU A 335 -20.59 4.09 -1.66
C LEU A 335 -21.86 4.80 -1.16
N HIS A 336 -22.23 4.62 0.10
CA HIS A 336 -23.41 5.24 0.69
C HIS A 336 -23.20 6.72 1.01
N LEU A 337 -22.00 7.06 1.51
CA LEU A 337 -21.65 8.45 1.83
C LEU A 337 -21.65 9.36 0.60
N TYR A 338 -21.22 8.86 -0.55
CA TYR A 338 -21.15 9.61 -1.82
C TYR A 338 -22.39 9.44 -2.71
N CYS A 339 -23.41 8.68 -2.27
CA CYS A 339 -24.69 8.57 -2.98
C CYS A 339 -25.35 9.95 -3.15
N PRO A 340 -26.10 10.19 -4.21
CA PRO A 340 -26.92 11.40 -4.34
C PRO A 340 -27.80 11.61 -3.08
N GLY A 341 -27.59 12.73 -2.40
CA GLY A 341 -28.21 13.04 -1.11
C GLY A 341 -27.47 12.49 0.12
N GLY A 342 -26.34 11.80 -0.04
CA GLY A 342 -25.44 11.40 1.03
C GLY A 342 -24.60 12.58 1.55
N ILE A 343 -24.04 12.41 2.76
CA ILE A 343 -23.33 13.48 3.48
C ILE A 343 -22.11 14.00 2.71
N ALA A 344 -21.42 13.13 1.97
CA ALA A 344 -20.20 13.45 1.24
C ALA A 344 -20.44 13.79 -0.25
N CYS A 345 -21.69 13.80 -0.70
CA CYS A 345 -22.03 14.05 -2.09
C CYS A 345 -22.03 15.56 -2.41
N ASP A 346 -21.01 16.01 -3.13
CA ASP A 346 -20.84 17.42 -3.54
C ASP A 346 -20.95 17.67 -5.06
N ASP A 347 -20.98 16.61 -5.86
CA ASP A 347 -20.95 16.63 -7.33
C ASP A 347 -22.21 16.00 -7.97
N GLU A 348 -23.33 16.12 -7.30
CA GLU A 348 -24.59 15.47 -7.68
C GLU A 348 -24.50 13.94 -7.83
N GLY A 349 -23.40 13.31 -7.38
CA GLY A 349 -23.15 11.87 -7.43
C GLY A 349 -22.38 11.40 -8.68
N GLU A 350 -21.52 12.22 -9.26
CA GLU A 350 -20.67 11.83 -10.39
C GLU A 350 -19.67 10.75 -10.00
N LEU A 351 -18.96 10.94 -8.87
CA LEU A 351 -18.07 9.91 -8.32
C LEU A 351 -18.83 8.63 -7.99
N TRP A 352 -20.00 8.75 -7.37
CA TRP A 352 -20.86 7.62 -7.04
C TRP A 352 -21.29 6.82 -8.29
N SER A 353 -21.64 7.51 -9.38
CA SER A 353 -21.97 6.86 -10.67
C SER A 353 -20.80 6.03 -11.19
N THR A 354 -19.59 6.58 -11.10
CA THR A 354 -18.36 5.89 -11.48
C THR A 354 -18.06 4.70 -10.57
N MET A 355 -18.21 4.86 -9.25
CA MET A 355 -18.08 3.76 -8.28
C MET A 355 -19.02 2.61 -8.59
N ILE A 356 -20.33 2.88 -8.80
CA ILE A 356 -21.31 1.83 -9.09
C ILE A 356 -20.97 1.09 -10.36
N LYS A 357 -20.54 1.81 -11.41
CA LYS A 357 -20.15 1.18 -12.66
C LYS A 357 -19.03 0.17 -12.45
N HIS A 358 -17.92 0.58 -11.85
CA HIS A 358 -16.78 -0.30 -11.62
C HIS A 358 -17.08 -1.44 -10.65
N LEU A 359 -17.85 -1.17 -9.59
CA LEU A 359 -18.30 -2.21 -8.66
C LEU A 359 -19.19 -3.26 -9.35
N LEU A 360 -20.08 -2.83 -10.24
CA LEU A 360 -20.92 -3.76 -11.01
C LEU A 360 -20.07 -4.64 -11.93
N GLU A 361 -19.09 -4.05 -12.62
CA GLU A 361 -18.18 -4.78 -13.50
C GLU A 361 -17.37 -5.84 -12.74
N CYS A 362 -16.86 -5.52 -11.55
CA CYS A 362 -15.99 -6.42 -10.77
C CYS A 362 -16.73 -7.32 -9.78
N CYS A 363 -17.84 -6.86 -9.22
CA CYS A 363 -18.53 -7.52 -8.09
C CYS A 363 -19.91 -8.08 -8.43
N CYS A 364 -20.29 -8.15 -9.71
CA CYS A 364 -21.61 -8.58 -10.17
C CYS A 364 -22.06 -9.98 -9.71
N ARG A 365 -21.13 -10.81 -9.23
CA ARG A 365 -21.43 -12.15 -8.69
C ARG A 365 -21.54 -12.22 -7.16
N ARG A 366 -21.29 -11.09 -6.45
CA ARG A 366 -21.32 -11.05 -4.99
C ARG A 366 -22.73 -10.72 -4.48
N LYS A 367 -23.35 -11.67 -3.79
CA LYS A 367 -24.72 -11.54 -3.26
C LYS A 367 -24.92 -10.27 -2.43
N LYS A 368 -24.01 -9.98 -1.49
CA LYS A 368 -24.08 -8.76 -0.65
C LYS A 368 -24.00 -7.48 -1.46
N PHE A 369 -23.21 -7.45 -2.52
CA PHE A 369 -23.15 -6.30 -3.42
C PHE A 369 -24.48 -6.12 -4.15
N LEU A 370 -25.05 -7.20 -4.69
CA LEU A 370 -26.34 -7.16 -5.40
C LEU A 370 -27.47 -6.70 -4.50
N GLU A 371 -27.51 -7.15 -3.25
CA GLU A 371 -28.46 -6.69 -2.24
C GLU A 371 -28.35 -5.19 -1.95
N ASN A 372 -27.13 -4.65 -1.88
CA ASN A 372 -26.92 -3.22 -1.71
C ASN A 372 -27.24 -2.43 -2.99
N LEU A 373 -26.90 -2.97 -4.13
CA LEU A 373 -27.18 -2.36 -5.43
C LEU A 373 -28.67 -2.17 -5.65
N THR A 374 -29.52 -3.15 -5.27
CA THR A 374 -30.98 -3.03 -5.38
C THR A 374 -31.52 -1.85 -4.58
N LYS A 375 -30.93 -1.52 -3.43
CA LYS A 375 -31.31 -0.33 -2.65
C LYS A 375 -30.96 0.99 -3.35
N SER A 376 -29.98 0.97 -4.23
CA SER A 376 -29.47 2.16 -4.97
C SER A 376 -30.16 2.38 -6.32
N ILE A 377 -31.10 1.52 -6.73
CA ILE A 377 -31.75 1.60 -8.05
C ILE A 377 -32.54 2.90 -8.25
N GLY A 378 -33.23 3.39 -7.23
CA GLY A 378 -33.98 4.66 -7.31
C GLY A 378 -33.09 5.86 -7.69
N PRO A 379 -32.00 6.13 -6.95
CA PRO A 379 -31.00 7.13 -7.34
C PRO A 379 -30.38 6.89 -8.72
N CYS A 380 -30.13 5.64 -9.12
CA CYS A 380 -29.62 5.31 -10.46
C CYS A 380 -30.61 5.72 -11.56
N MET A 381 -31.90 5.40 -11.41
CA MET A 381 -32.94 5.76 -12.37
C MET A 381 -33.09 7.28 -12.46
N LEU A 382 -33.09 7.99 -11.32
CA LEU A 382 -33.22 9.45 -11.29
C LEU A 382 -32.11 10.15 -12.08
N ARG A 383 -30.87 9.73 -11.88
CA ARG A 383 -29.73 10.30 -12.63
C ARG A 383 -29.72 9.88 -14.09
N ALA A 384 -30.09 8.63 -14.39
CA ALA A 384 -30.22 8.16 -15.78
C ALA A 384 -31.25 8.99 -16.56
N LEU A 385 -32.37 9.38 -15.92
CA LEU A 385 -33.38 10.30 -16.50
C LEU A 385 -32.81 11.70 -16.75
N ARG A 386 -31.88 12.17 -15.93
CA ARG A 386 -31.17 13.44 -16.11
C ARG A 386 -30.10 13.39 -17.20
N GLY A 387 -29.89 12.22 -17.82
CA GLY A 387 -28.98 12.04 -18.95
C GLY A 387 -27.60 11.52 -18.61
N ASP A 388 -27.37 11.02 -17.38
CA ASP A 388 -26.09 10.40 -16.99
C ASP A 388 -25.83 9.12 -17.81
N PRO A 389 -24.86 9.11 -18.75
CA PRO A 389 -24.63 7.96 -19.64
C PRO A 389 -24.04 6.78 -18.89
N THR A 390 -23.30 7.03 -17.79
CA THR A 390 -22.70 6.00 -16.96
C THR A 390 -23.79 5.18 -16.28
N LEU A 391 -24.79 5.82 -15.68
CA LEU A 391 -25.87 5.11 -15.01
C LEU A 391 -26.87 4.50 -15.99
N GLN A 392 -27.05 5.06 -17.17
CA GLN A 392 -27.80 4.37 -18.24
C GLN A 392 -27.14 3.06 -18.63
N SER A 393 -25.80 3.03 -18.76
CA SER A 393 -25.04 1.80 -18.99
C SER A 393 -25.15 0.83 -17.83
N VAL A 394 -25.06 1.30 -16.58
CA VAL A 394 -25.23 0.50 -15.36
C VAL A 394 -26.60 -0.16 -15.32
N LEU A 395 -27.68 0.58 -15.59
CA LEU A 395 -29.04 0.03 -15.63
C LEU A 395 -29.20 -1.05 -16.73
N CYS A 396 -28.60 -0.85 -17.90
CA CYS A 396 -28.54 -1.88 -18.94
C CYS A 396 -27.81 -3.13 -18.47
N SER A 397 -26.66 -2.97 -17.81
CA SER A 397 -25.88 -4.09 -17.26
C SER A 397 -26.63 -4.83 -16.15
N MET A 398 -27.40 -4.14 -15.31
CA MET A 398 -28.27 -4.78 -14.30
C MET A 398 -29.34 -5.66 -14.94
N LEU A 399 -29.95 -5.21 -16.03
CA LEU A 399 -30.91 -6.01 -16.79
C LEU A 399 -30.24 -7.21 -17.46
N GLU A 400 -29.05 -7.03 -18.02
CA GLU A 400 -28.30 -8.09 -18.69
C GLU A 400 -27.81 -9.17 -17.73
N LEU A 401 -27.36 -8.80 -16.54
CA LEU A 401 -26.89 -9.71 -15.50
C LEU A 401 -28.03 -10.35 -14.70
N GLU A 402 -29.30 -10.01 -15.01
CA GLU A 402 -30.49 -10.53 -14.30
C GLU A 402 -30.43 -10.32 -12.78
N VAL A 403 -29.84 -9.19 -12.36
CA VAL A 403 -29.65 -8.82 -10.94
C VAL A 403 -30.98 -8.51 -10.23
N ILE A 404 -32.00 -8.18 -11.00
CA ILE A 404 -33.28 -7.65 -10.50
C ILE A 404 -34.35 -8.69 -10.72
N ASP A 405 -34.84 -9.30 -9.63
CA ASP A 405 -35.88 -10.34 -9.67
C ASP A 405 -37.30 -9.75 -9.84
N ASN A 406 -37.49 -8.49 -9.39
CA ASN A 406 -38.80 -7.83 -9.43
C ASN A 406 -39.12 -7.32 -10.85
N LYS A 407 -40.16 -7.91 -11.47
CA LYS A 407 -40.59 -7.55 -12.84
C LYS A 407 -41.07 -6.10 -12.97
N ASP A 408 -41.75 -5.55 -11.97
CA ASP A 408 -42.24 -4.18 -12.01
C ASP A 408 -41.06 -3.20 -12.01
N LEU A 409 -40.03 -3.49 -11.24
CA LEU A 409 -38.79 -2.70 -11.20
C LEU A 409 -38.02 -2.81 -12.53
N GLN A 410 -37.99 -3.98 -13.16
CA GLN A 410 -37.41 -4.14 -14.52
C GLN A 410 -38.14 -3.27 -15.54
N VAL A 411 -39.48 -3.23 -15.50
CA VAL A 411 -40.30 -2.38 -16.39
C VAL A 411 -39.99 -0.89 -16.14
N GLN A 412 -39.86 -0.47 -14.88
CA GLN A 412 -39.49 0.91 -14.55
C GLN A 412 -38.12 1.30 -15.10
N ILE A 413 -37.12 0.41 -14.99
CA ILE A 413 -35.79 0.62 -15.54
C ILE A 413 -35.85 0.74 -17.08
N ILE A 414 -36.58 -0.15 -17.75
CA ILE A 414 -36.74 -0.13 -19.21
C ILE A 414 -37.40 1.19 -19.62
N THR A 415 -38.45 1.63 -18.93
CA THR A 415 -39.14 2.89 -19.19
C THR A 415 -38.18 4.09 -19.00
N THR A 416 -37.36 4.04 -17.94
CA THR A 416 -36.33 5.06 -17.68
C THR A 416 -35.32 5.14 -18.82
N LEU A 417 -34.79 4.00 -19.28
CA LEU A 417 -33.86 3.96 -20.41
C LEU A 417 -34.49 4.45 -21.70
N GLN A 418 -35.76 4.10 -21.97
CA GLN A 418 -36.48 4.52 -23.16
C GLN A 418 -36.86 6.00 -23.14
N SER A 419 -36.81 6.66 -22.01
CA SER A 419 -37.14 8.09 -21.88
C SER A 419 -36.04 9.01 -22.41
N THR A 420 -34.82 8.52 -22.61
CA THR A 420 -33.68 9.30 -23.10
C THR A 420 -33.18 8.76 -24.45
N PRO A 421 -32.68 9.60 -25.38
CA PRO A 421 -32.15 9.13 -26.68
C PRO A 421 -30.99 8.15 -26.54
N SER A 422 -30.01 8.44 -25.62
CA SER A 422 -28.86 7.59 -25.33
C SER A 422 -29.25 6.27 -24.68
N GLY A 423 -30.15 6.30 -23.71
CA GLY A 423 -30.70 5.12 -23.06
C GLY A 423 -31.46 4.20 -24.04
N LYS A 424 -32.24 4.75 -24.95
CA LYS A 424 -32.90 4.01 -26.05
C LYS A 424 -31.88 3.22 -26.88
N GLN A 425 -30.81 3.91 -27.27
CA GLN A 425 -29.77 3.30 -28.12
C GLN A 425 -29.05 2.16 -27.36
N LEU A 426 -28.69 2.36 -26.09
CA LEU A 426 -28.07 1.35 -25.24
C LEU A 426 -28.99 0.14 -25.06
N TYR A 427 -30.28 0.37 -24.74
CA TYR A 427 -31.26 -0.71 -24.55
C TYR A 427 -31.53 -1.48 -25.86
N ALA A 428 -31.62 -0.79 -27.00
CA ALA A 428 -31.77 -1.44 -28.30
C ALA A 428 -30.57 -2.33 -28.63
N SER A 429 -29.35 -1.87 -28.34
CA SER A 429 -28.12 -2.68 -28.51
C SER A 429 -28.12 -3.92 -27.60
N LEU A 430 -28.62 -3.80 -26.36
CA LEU A 430 -28.78 -4.91 -25.44
C LEU A 430 -29.78 -5.94 -26.00
N CYS A 431 -30.96 -5.50 -26.44
CA CYS A 431 -31.98 -6.39 -27.01
C CYS A 431 -31.46 -7.13 -28.26
N GLN A 432 -30.75 -6.42 -29.13
CA GLN A 432 -30.13 -7.01 -30.33
C GLN A 432 -29.12 -8.11 -29.98
N ARG A 433 -28.26 -7.87 -28.98
CA ARG A 433 -27.27 -8.84 -28.49
C ARG A 433 -27.96 -10.05 -27.87
N GLN A 434 -28.99 -9.86 -27.05
CA GLN A 434 -29.76 -10.98 -26.46
C GLN A 434 -30.52 -11.79 -27.52
N GLN A 435 -31.08 -11.12 -28.53
CA GLN A 435 -31.73 -11.83 -29.64
C GLN A 435 -30.72 -12.68 -30.41
N HIS A 436 -29.55 -12.13 -30.73
CA HIS A 436 -28.50 -12.91 -31.42
C HIS A 436 -28.01 -14.12 -30.60
N LEU A 437 -27.86 -13.97 -29.28
CA LEU A 437 -27.52 -15.10 -28.41
C LEU A 437 -28.63 -16.18 -28.41
N ARG A 438 -29.92 -15.80 -28.37
CA ARG A 438 -31.05 -16.76 -28.47
C ARG A 438 -31.08 -17.48 -29.81
N GLU A 439 -30.80 -16.78 -30.92
CA GLU A 439 -30.70 -17.40 -32.25
C GLU A 439 -29.56 -18.42 -32.33
N LEU A 440 -28.40 -18.12 -31.71
CA LEU A 440 -27.29 -19.06 -31.58
C LEU A 440 -27.67 -20.29 -30.74
N GLN A 441 -28.44 -20.12 -29.67
CA GLN A 441 -28.94 -21.21 -28.82
C GLN A 441 -29.93 -22.12 -29.56
N GLN A 442 -30.81 -21.57 -30.39
CA GLN A 442 -31.84 -22.33 -31.16
C GLN A 442 -31.22 -23.16 -32.29
N LYS A 443 -30.05 -22.82 -32.83
CA LYS A 443 -29.39 -23.54 -33.93
C LYS A 443 -28.83 -24.94 -33.59
N GLY A 444 -29.09 -25.46 -32.41
CA GLY A 444 -28.87 -26.88 -32.09
C GLY A 444 -27.40 -27.33 -32.02
N GLY A 445 -26.55 -26.66 -31.30
CA GLY A 445 -25.23 -27.14 -30.94
C GLY A 445 -24.22 -27.22 -32.09
N PRO A 446 -23.64 -26.08 -32.53
CA PRO A 446 -22.66 -26.07 -33.60
C PRO A 446 -21.36 -26.78 -33.16
N ARG A 447 -20.66 -27.39 -34.14
CA ARG A 447 -19.29 -27.91 -33.88
C ARG A 447 -18.24 -26.81 -33.73
N LYS A 448 -18.50 -25.64 -34.30
CA LYS A 448 -17.61 -24.46 -34.22
C LYS A 448 -18.42 -23.26 -33.78
N LEU A 449 -17.86 -22.51 -32.83
CA LEU A 449 -18.46 -21.31 -32.29
C LEU A 449 -17.37 -20.23 -32.16
N THR A 450 -17.70 -19.02 -32.60
CA THR A 450 -16.88 -17.80 -32.40
C THR A 450 -17.77 -16.74 -31.78
N LEU A 451 -17.36 -16.20 -30.65
CA LEU A 451 -18.11 -15.13 -29.99
C LEU A 451 -17.66 -13.76 -30.50
N PRO A 452 -18.55 -12.76 -30.51
CA PRO A 452 -18.20 -11.37 -30.83
C PRO A 452 -17.16 -10.79 -29.88
N SER A 453 -16.31 -9.89 -30.37
CA SER A 453 -15.20 -9.30 -29.61
C SER A 453 -15.57 -8.54 -28.33
N ARG A 454 -16.84 -8.24 -28.09
CA ARG A 454 -17.32 -7.59 -26.86
C ARG A 454 -17.99 -8.55 -25.88
N SER A 455 -17.95 -9.86 -26.14
CA SER A 455 -18.54 -10.87 -25.27
C SER A 455 -17.80 -10.94 -23.93
N THR A 456 -18.57 -11.11 -22.86
CA THR A 456 -18.10 -11.19 -21.47
C THR A 456 -18.25 -12.61 -20.93
N ASP A 457 -17.72 -12.88 -19.73
CA ASP A 457 -17.94 -14.16 -19.02
C ASP A 457 -19.42 -14.48 -18.84
N SER A 458 -20.25 -13.46 -18.62
CA SER A 458 -21.71 -13.61 -18.51
C SER A 458 -22.33 -14.10 -19.81
N ASP A 459 -21.88 -13.59 -20.95
CA ASP A 459 -22.37 -14.01 -22.26
C ASP A 459 -21.99 -15.47 -22.54
N VAL A 460 -20.76 -15.87 -22.22
CA VAL A 460 -20.30 -17.25 -22.31
C VAL A 460 -21.14 -18.16 -21.40
N ALA A 461 -21.34 -17.75 -20.14
CA ALA A 461 -22.12 -18.52 -19.18
C ALA A 461 -23.58 -18.70 -19.65
N LYS A 462 -24.25 -17.64 -20.08
CA LYS A 462 -25.62 -17.68 -20.61
C LYS A 462 -25.72 -18.57 -21.84
N LEU A 463 -24.79 -18.40 -22.78
CA LEU A 463 -24.80 -19.17 -24.01
C LEU A 463 -24.60 -20.68 -23.74
N LEU A 464 -23.60 -21.04 -22.95
CA LEU A 464 -23.24 -22.44 -22.70
C LEU A 464 -24.16 -23.14 -21.70
N SER A 465 -24.83 -22.41 -20.80
CA SER A 465 -25.80 -23.01 -19.85
C SER A 465 -27.15 -23.32 -20.46
N CYS A 466 -27.54 -22.61 -21.52
CA CYS A 466 -28.88 -22.77 -22.13
C CYS A 466 -28.89 -23.66 -23.38
N GLY A 467 -27.76 -24.12 -23.89
CA GLY A 467 -27.64 -24.85 -25.16
C GLY A 467 -27.04 -26.24 -25.01
N SER A 468 -27.37 -27.12 -25.98
CA SER A 468 -26.76 -28.45 -26.10
C SER A 468 -25.45 -28.38 -26.87
N PHE A 469 -24.34 -28.06 -26.18
CA PHE A 469 -23.01 -27.92 -26.79
C PHE A 469 -22.11 -29.16 -26.61
N GLY A 470 -22.69 -30.31 -26.35
CA GLY A 470 -21.92 -31.56 -26.18
C GLY A 470 -21.03 -31.95 -27.37
N ASN A 471 -21.36 -31.49 -28.59
CA ASN A 471 -20.59 -31.71 -29.82
C ASN A 471 -19.66 -30.56 -30.22
N LEU A 472 -19.52 -29.53 -29.40
CA LEU A 472 -18.66 -28.36 -29.71
C LEU A 472 -17.19 -28.77 -29.68
N GLU A 473 -16.53 -28.73 -30.86
CA GLU A 473 -15.14 -29.11 -31.04
C GLU A 473 -14.23 -27.88 -31.07
N CYS A 474 -14.70 -26.74 -31.60
CA CYS A 474 -13.91 -25.52 -31.79
C CYS A 474 -14.62 -24.32 -31.17
N LEU A 475 -13.95 -23.64 -30.25
CA LEU A 475 -14.44 -22.41 -29.63
C LEU A 475 -13.39 -21.31 -29.79
N SER A 476 -13.82 -20.16 -30.32
CA SER A 476 -12.99 -18.97 -30.37
C SER A 476 -13.60 -17.86 -29.52
N LEU A 477 -12.83 -17.41 -28.55
CA LEU A 477 -13.11 -16.28 -27.66
C LEU A 477 -12.08 -15.16 -27.87
N ALA A 478 -11.39 -15.17 -29.02
CA ALA A 478 -10.35 -14.17 -29.32
C ALA A 478 -10.90 -12.75 -29.31
N PHE A 479 -10.12 -11.82 -28.75
CA PHE A 479 -10.47 -10.39 -28.62
C PHE A 479 -11.77 -10.13 -27.79
N THR A 480 -12.16 -11.05 -26.93
CA THR A 480 -13.31 -10.88 -26.04
C THR A 480 -12.87 -10.38 -24.67
N GLN A 481 -13.82 -9.94 -23.87
CA GLN A 481 -13.59 -9.47 -22.49
C GLN A 481 -13.73 -10.61 -21.46
N VAL A 482 -13.45 -11.84 -21.86
CA VAL A 482 -13.53 -12.98 -20.95
C VAL A 482 -12.31 -13.04 -20.04
N THR A 483 -12.57 -13.50 -18.81
CA THR A 483 -11.56 -13.69 -17.76
C THR A 483 -11.45 -15.18 -17.40
N SER A 484 -10.62 -15.52 -16.40
CA SER A 484 -10.54 -16.87 -15.85
C SER A 484 -11.90 -17.43 -15.37
N SER A 485 -12.89 -16.59 -15.12
CA SER A 485 -14.22 -16.99 -14.67
C SER A 485 -14.99 -17.79 -15.70
N CYS A 486 -14.73 -17.62 -17.00
CA CYS A 486 -15.38 -18.44 -18.05
C CYS A 486 -14.95 -19.90 -18.01
N ALA A 487 -13.81 -20.23 -17.38
CA ALA A 487 -13.31 -21.61 -17.29
C ALA A 487 -14.33 -22.59 -16.70
N GLU A 488 -15.12 -22.16 -15.70
CA GLU A 488 -16.20 -22.99 -15.12
C GLU A 488 -17.26 -23.46 -16.14
N GLN A 489 -17.42 -22.72 -17.21
CA GLN A 489 -18.33 -23.09 -18.30
C GLN A 489 -17.60 -23.89 -19.37
N LEU A 490 -16.34 -23.56 -19.67
CA LEU A 490 -15.53 -24.28 -20.65
C LEU A 490 -15.31 -25.75 -20.28
N ILE A 491 -15.13 -26.06 -18.98
CA ILE A 491 -14.94 -27.43 -18.51
C ILE A 491 -16.16 -28.33 -18.74
N LYS A 492 -17.34 -27.76 -19.01
CA LYS A 492 -18.57 -28.49 -19.34
C LYS A 492 -18.64 -28.94 -20.82
N LEU A 493 -17.62 -28.67 -21.62
CA LEU A 493 -17.53 -28.97 -23.04
C LEU A 493 -16.67 -30.22 -23.31
N PRO A 494 -17.21 -31.45 -23.24
CA PRO A 494 -16.42 -32.68 -23.23
C PRO A 494 -15.76 -33.00 -24.59
N SER A 495 -16.24 -32.38 -25.66
CA SER A 495 -15.77 -32.62 -27.04
C SER A 495 -14.78 -31.54 -27.52
N LEU A 496 -14.45 -30.56 -26.69
CA LEU A 496 -13.62 -29.42 -27.09
C LEU A 496 -12.21 -29.87 -27.43
N ARG A 497 -11.75 -29.53 -28.64
CA ARG A 497 -10.40 -29.83 -29.18
C ARG A 497 -9.61 -28.60 -29.53
N TYR A 498 -10.27 -27.51 -29.86
CA TYR A 498 -9.66 -26.23 -30.23
C TYR A 498 -10.24 -25.11 -29.37
N LEU A 499 -9.38 -24.40 -28.64
CA LEU A 499 -9.73 -23.23 -27.83
C LEU A 499 -8.81 -22.06 -28.17
N ASN A 500 -9.42 -20.93 -28.56
CA ASN A 500 -8.71 -19.71 -28.87
C ASN A 500 -9.12 -18.61 -27.87
N LEU A 501 -8.15 -18.17 -27.08
CA LEU A 501 -8.28 -17.13 -26.04
C LEU A 501 -7.39 -15.91 -26.34
N TRP A 502 -6.96 -15.76 -27.59
CA TRP A 502 -6.07 -14.67 -27.99
C TRP A 502 -6.60 -13.31 -27.55
N SER A 503 -5.71 -12.49 -26.94
CA SER A 503 -6.00 -11.13 -26.48
C SER A 503 -7.24 -11.06 -25.58
N THR A 504 -7.27 -11.91 -24.54
CA THR A 504 -8.31 -11.95 -23.50
C THR A 504 -7.67 -11.76 -22.13
N GLN A 505 -8.49 -11.55 -21.09
CA GLN A 505 -8.06 -11.48 -19.69
C GLN A 505 -8.05 -12.86 -18.99
N PHE A 506 -7.86 -13.91 -19.74
CA PHE A 506 -7.80 -15.28 -19.22
C PHE A 506 -6.43 -15.55 -18.59
N GLY A 507 -6.39 -15.79 -17.29
CA GLY A 507 -5.16 -15.93 -16.51
C GLY A 507 -4.96 -17.34 -15.93
N ASP A 508 -3.98 -17.47 -15.03
CA ASP A 508 -3.50 -18.73 -14.44
C ASP A 508 -4.60 -19.58 -13.80
N GLY A 509 -5.54 -18.95 -13.07
CA GLY A 509 -6.64 -19.66 -12.41
C GLY A 509 -7.57 -20.38 -13.39
N GLY A 510 -7.86 -19.76 -14.54
CA GLY A 510 -8.63 -20.40 -15.61
C GLY A 510 -7.86 -21.52 -16.29
N LEU A 511 -6.54 -21.33 -16.48
CA LEU A 511 -5.67 -22.30 -17.12
C LEU A 511 -5.55 -23.59 -16.29
N LEU A 512 -5.50 -23.49 -14.97
CA LEU A 512 -5.52 -24.64 -14.07
C LEU A 512 -6.79 -25.49 -14.29
N LEU A 513 -7.96 -24.86 -14.28
CA LEU A 513 -9.24 -25.56 -14.45
C LEU A 513 -9.35 -26.27 -15.80
N ILE A 514 -8.97 -25.60 -16.90
CA ILE A 514 -9.04 -26.26 -18.22
C ILE A 514 -8.02 -27.39 -18.38
N SER A 515 -6.85 -27.28 -17.74
CA SER A 515 -5.83 -28.33 -17.78
C SER A 515 -6.25 -29.63 -17.09
N GLU A 516 -7.06 -29.52 -16.04
CA GLU A 516 -7.58 -30.67 -15.28
C GLU A 516 -8.80 -31.32 -15.96
N HIS A 517 -9.65 -30.52 -16.60
CA HIS A 517 -10.97 -30.98 -17.04
C HIS A 517 -11.13 -31.15 -18.55
N LEU A 518 -10.20 -30.65 -19.38
CA LEU A 518 -10.26 -30.75 -20.84
C LEU A 518 -9.14 -31.64 -21.45
N PRO A 519 -9.10 -32.93 -21.16
CA PRO A 519 -8.00 -33.80 -21.57
C PRO A 519 -7.93 -34.05 -23.10
N LYS A 520 -9.02 -33.73 -23.84
CA LYS A 520 -9.07 -33.89 -25.30
C LYS A 520 -8.62 -32.68 -26.09
N LEU A 521 -8.23 -31.58 -25.41
CA LEU A 521 -7.81 -30.35 -26.06
C LEU A 521 -6.52 -30.60 -26.86
N GLN A 522 -6.54 -30.23 -28.14
CA GLN A 522 -5.42 -30.41 -29.07
C GLN A 522 -4.75 -29.10 -29.46
N THR A 523 -5.49 -28.03 -29.52
CA THR A 523 -4.98 -26.71 -29.89
C THR A 523 -5.44 -25.67 -28.86
N LEU A 524 -4.48 -24.94 -28.30
CA LEU A 524 -4.72 -23.89 -27.36
C LEU A 524 -3.95 -22.62 -27.77
N ASN A 525 -4.68 -21.52 -27.93
CA ASN A 525 -4.08 -20.22 -28.22
C ASN A 525 -4.28 -19.28 -27.03
N LEU A 526 -3.18 -18.90 -26.40
CA LEU A 526 -3.08 -17.99 -25.26
C LEU A 526 -2.28 -16.72 -25.61
N CYS A 527 -2.14 -16.41 -26.92
CA CYS A 527 -1.41 -15.22 -27.36
C CYS A 527 -1.98 -13.95 -26.69
N GLU A 528 -1.10 -13.07 -26.18
CA GLU A 528 -1.48 -11.83 -25.51
C GLU A 528 -2.46 -12.03 -24.33
N THR A 529 -2.28 -13.08 -23.54
CA THR A 529 -3.06 -13.31 -22.31
C THR A 529 -2.17 -13.12 -21.07
N PRO A 530 -2.73 -12.74 -19.92
CA PRO A 530 -1.98 -12.50 -18.68
C PRO A 530 -1.64 -13.81 -17.94
N VAL A 531 -1.23 -14.85 -18.66
CA VAL A 531 -0.77 -16.11 -18.08
C VAL A 531 0.71 -16.04 -17.74
N SER A 532 1.07 -16.61 -16.59
CA SER A 532 2.44 -16.67 -16.11
C SER A 532 2.99 -18.10 -16.07
N ASP A 533 4.27 -18.25 -15.77
CA ASP A 533 4.91 -19.56 -15.57
C ASP A 533 4.14 -20.48 -14.62
N LYS A 534 3.52 -19.91 -13.59
CA LYS A 534 2.75 -20.66 -12.60
C LYS A 534 1.54 -21.36 -13.23
N GLY A 535 0.78 -20.66 -14.08
CA GLY A 535 -0.34 -21.24 -14.79
C GLY A 535 0.12 -22.15 -15.92
N LEU A 536 1.16 -21.76 -16.65
CA LEU A 536 1.67 -22.56 -17.78
C LEU A 536 2.22 -23.92 -17.36
N GLN A 537 2.77 -24.08 -16.17
CA GLN A 537 3.21 -25.37 -15.64
C GLN A 537 2.06 -26.39 -15.54
N CYS A 538 0.82 -25.94 -15.34
CA CYS A 538 -0.35 -26.84 -15.29
C CYS A 538 -0.63 -27.53 -16.63
N LEU A 539 -0.21 -26.95 -17.76
CA LEU A 539 -0.36 -27.55 -19.10
C LEU A 539 0.39 -28.88 -19.28
N ALA A 540 1.37 -29.18 -18.40
CA ALA A 540 2.11 -30.43 -18.40
C ALA A 540 1.21 -31.68 -18.29
N SER A 541 0.00 -31.54 -17.75
CA SER A 541 -1.02 -32.60 -17.65
C SER A 541 -1.74 -32.88 -18.96
N MET A 542 -1.74 -31.93 -19.94
CA MET A 542 -2.53 -31.98 -21.16
C MET A 542 -1.85 -32.78 -22.29
N LYS A 543 -1.77 -34.10 -22.13
CA LYS A 543 -1.01 -34.98 -23.04
C LYS A 543 -1.53 -35.02 -24.50
N SER A 544 -2.73 -34.54 -24.77
CA SER A 544 -3.33 -34.44 -26.10
C SER A 544 -2.96 -33.16 -26.87
N LEU A 545 -2.28 -32.21 -26.22
CA LEU A 545 -1.99 -30.90 -26.79
C LEU A 545 -0.94 -31.03 -27.92
N ARG A 546 -1.29 -30.55 -29.12
CA ARG A 546 -0.47 -30.60 -30.32
C ARG A 546 0.01 -29.24 -30.77
N LYS A 547 -0.81 -28.22 -30.60
CA LYS A 547 -0.49 -26.85 -30.99
C LYS A 547 -0.72 -25.90 -29.83
N LEU A 548 0.29 -25.13 -29.48
CA LEU A 548 0.26 -24.18 -28.38
C LEU A 548 0.82 -22.85 -28.86
N ASN A 549 0.04 -21.79 -28.68
CA ASN A 549 0.50 -20.42 -28.94
C ASN A 549 0.58 -19.65 -27.63
N LEU A 550 1.79 -19.24 -27.26
CA LEU A 550 2.12 -18.48 -26.05
C LEU A 550 2.78 -17.14 -26.40
N ASN A 551 2.62 -16.68 -27.64
CA ASN A 551 3.19 -15.41 -28.09
C ASN A 551 2.76 -14.27 -27.15
N SER A 552 3.70 -13.41 -26.78
CA SER A 552 3.46 -12.26 -25.89
C SER A 552 2.83 -12.64 -24.55
N THR A 553 3.26 -13.76 -23.94
CA THR A 553 2.92 -14.15 -22.56
C THR A 553 4.13 -14.08 -21.64
N SER A 554 3.93 -14.17 -20.33
CA SER A 554 5.03 -14.15 -19.34
C SER A 554 5.63 -15.56 -19.15
N LEU A 555 6.17 -16.13 -20.24
CA LEU A 555 6.82 -17.44 -20.27
C LEU A 555 8.35 -17.32 -20.16
N THR A 556 8.96 -18.00 -19.16
CA THR A 556 10.42 -18.10 -19.06
C THR A 556 10.98 -19.32 -19.79
N ALA A 557 12.26 -19.24 -20.21
CA ALA A 557 12.97 -20.34 -20.87
C ALA A 557 12.94 -21.64 -20.05
N GLN A 558 13.06 -21.55 -18.71
CA GLN A 558 13.04 -22.72 -17.83
C GLN A 558 11.68 -23.43 -17.85
N THR A 559 10.59 -22.70 -17.85
CA THR A 559 9.23 -23.25 -17.89
C THR A 559 8.95 -23.84 -19.25
N PHE A 560 9.40 -23.19 -20.34
CA PHE A 560 9.27 -23.71 -21.69
C PHE A 560 9.96 -25.06 -21.88
N GLU A 561 11.20 -25.23 -21.43
CA GLU A 561 11.92 -26.51 -21.51
C GLU A 561 11.21 -27.64 -20.74
N LYS A 562 10.67 -27.34 -19.56
CA LYS A 562 9.83 -28.29 -18.80
C LYS A 562 8.56 -28.69 -19.55
N LEU A 563 7.86 -27.74 -20.15
CA LEU A 563 6.66 -28.00 -20.95
C LEU A 563 6.96 -28.87 -22.16
N LYS A 564 8.04 -28.57 -22.89
CA LYS A 564 8.48 -29.36 -24.05
C LYS A 564 8.77 -30.82 -23.70
N GLN A 565 9.38 -31.06 -22.55
CA GLN A 565 9.63 -32.41 -22.02
C GLN A 565 8.34 -33.11 -21.59
N SER A 566 7.38 -32.36 -21.06
CA SER A 566 6.15 -32.91 -20.47
C SER A 566 5.03 -33.15 -21.47
N LEU A 567 5.08 -32.55 -22.67
CA LEU A 567 4.03 -32.60 -23.70
C LEU A 567 4.47 -33.43 -24.92
N PRO A 568 4.36 -34.76 -24.89
CA PRO A 568 4.90 -35.64 -25.93
C PRO A 568 4.19 -35.50 -27.29
N ALA A 569 2.95 -35.01 -27.31
CA ALA A 569 2.17 -34.81 -28.52
C ALA A 569 2.37 -33.42 -29.16
N LEU A 570 3.10 -32.51 -28.52
CA LEU A 570 3.30 -31.15 -29.00
C LEU A 570 4.11 -31.09 -30.29
N GLN A 571 3.51 -30.56 -31.36
CA GLN A 571 4.09 -30.46 -32.70
C GLN A 571 4.49 -29.02 -33.03
N GLU A 572 3.67 -28.05 -32.61
CA GLU A 572 3.86 -26.64 -32.91
C GLU A 572 3.73 -25.82 -31.58
N CYS A 573 4.73 -24.99 -31.32
CA CYS A 573 4.71 -24.06 -30.22
C CYS A 573 5.23 -22.69 -30.68
N ASP A 574 4.40 -21.66 -30.55
CA ASP A 574 4.79 -20.28 -30.83
C ASP A 574 5.05 -19.54 -29.51
N ILE A 575 6.28 -19.09 -29.30
CA ILE A 575 6.75 -18.43 -28.08
C ILE A 575 7.34 -17.04 -28.35
N ARG A 576 7.08 -16.49 -29.55
CA ARG A 576 7.64 -15.18 -29.93
C ARG A 576 7.21 -14.09 -28.94
N TYR A 577 8.10 -13.14 -28.73
CA TYR A 577 7.90 -12.03 -27.77
C TYR A 577 7.66 -12.48 -26.32
N THR A 578 8.25 -13.60 -25.90
CA THR A 578 8.34 -14.05 -24.51
C THR A 578 9.81 -14.05 -24.09
N ASP A 579 10.09 -14.20 -22.80
CA ASP A 579 11.47 -14.34 -22.28
C ASP A 579 12.11 -15.69 -22.65
N ALA A 580 11.34 -16.62 -23.22
CA ALA A 580 11.79 -17.93 -23.69
C ALA A 580 12.16 -17.97 -25.20
N TRP A 581 11.94 -16.89 -25.93
CA TRP A 581 12.18 -16.79 -27.38
C TRP A 581 13.63 -16.48 -27.77
#